data_a7f29840e9f3c345b48e9a5e39761be4
#
_entry.id   a7f29840e9f3c345b48e9a5e39761be4
#
_cell.length_a   1.000
_cell.length_b   1.000
_cell.length_c   1.000
_cell.angle_alpha   90.00
_cell.angle_beta   90.00
_cell.angle_gamma   90.00
#
_symmetry.space_group_name_H-M   'P 1'
#
loop_
_entity.id
_entity.type
_entity.pdbx_description
1 polymer ?
#
loop_
_entity_poly.entity_id
_entity_poly.type
_entity_poly.pdbx_seq_one_letter_code
_entity_poly.pdbx_strand_id
1 'polypeptide(L)'
;MKTKLEVKMRKLSFILLFAVVSSIYSQSLENLKGGVNTFGFQPNMGQVGDFDGKRVDDVLFFTRHSGIDLYVRGSGVSYVIRDVKSTFLDRVLHERGRALSKVPSFEREIKQDTMIWARVDLEIVDGKISEGRIEYSEPMSGYTNYYLAHCPEGVLFVPSYRVVRIREVYPGIDWVWRIGEDGVLHHEFEVRENGNVSRIKLEVKWADIKLSDDGKRLRLSTPVGEIEDGEIVGYDDRGKVKLSYVVDEGKFVSFKVEGGYKGRLTIDPPLARLWATYYGGIGDDVGTSITSDGSGNIFLTGLTSSTDFPTQNPGGGAYYQGSNAGNVDVFILKFTNSGVRLWATYYGGSDYDYVSSITTDGSDNIFLTGRTGSTNFPTYNPGGGAYYQRLNICPLYFKFNS
;
A
#
# COMPACT_ATOMS: atom_id res chain seq x y z
N MET A 1 -8.66 -36.39 -1.74
CA MET A 1 -8.74 -36.23 -0.28
C MET A 1 -8.70 -34.73 0.00
N LYS A 2 -9.83 -34.16 0.37
CA LYS A 2 -9.96 -32.73 0.67
C LYS A 2 -9.59 -32.51 2.13
N THR A 3 -8.47 -31.88 2.41
CA THR A 3 -8.10 -31.45 3.77
C THR A 3 -8.74 -30.07 4.00
N LYS A 4 -9.80 -30.05 4.82
CA LYS A 4 -10.34 -28.83 5.42
C LYS A 4 -9.31 -28.24 6.39
N LEU A 5 -8.80 -27.06 6.09
CA LEU A 5 -8.11 -26.23 7.07
C LEU A 5 -9.19 -25.58 7.94
N GLU A 6 -9.47 -26.15 9.11
CA GLU A 6 -10.23 -25.48 10.16
C GLU A 6 -9.32 -24.42 10.81
N VAL A 7 -9.62 -23.16 10.55
CA VAL A 7 -9.02 -22.04 11.27
C VAL A 7 -9.63 -22.01 12.67
N LYS A 8 -8.90 -22.55 13.64
CA LYS A 8 -9.23 -22.48 15.04
C LYS A 8 -8.94 -21.08 15.55
N MET A 9 -9.98 -20.24 15.67
CA MET A 9 -9.87 -18.94 16.32
C MET A 9 -9.51 -19.12 17.79
N ARG A 10 -8.23 -18.98 18.13
CA ARG A 10 -7.80 -18.75 19.49
C ARG A 10 -7.83 -17.25 19.75
N LYS A 11 -8.47 -16.84 20.84
CA LYS A 11 -8.40 -15.48 21.37
C LYS A 11 -6.94 -15.13 21.64
N LEU A 12 -6.34 -14.40 20.73
CA LEU A 12 -5.05 -13.72 20.93
C LEU A 12 -5.34 -12.23 20.97
N SER A 13 -4.75 -11.54 21.93
CA SER A 13 -4.79 -10.09 22.04
C SER A 13 -4.30 -9.46 20.75
N PHE A 14 -5.20 -8.76 20.06
CA PHE A 14 -4.94 -8.17 18.75
C PHE A 14 -4.61 -6.69 18.92
N ILE A 15 -3.51 -6.26 18.35
CA ILE A 15 -3.13 -4.86 18.26
C ILE A 15 -3.84 -4.26 17.06
N LEU A 16 -4.76 -3.34 17.26
CA LEU A 16 -5.32 -2.52 16.19
C LEU A 16 -5.27 -1.04 16.56
N LEU A 17 -4.80 -0.28 15.62
CA LEU A 17 -4.75 1.15 15.69
C LEU A 17 -6.02 1.74 15.08
N PHE A 18 -6.95 2.24 15.91
CA PHE A 18 -7.91 3.23 15.48
C PHE A 18 -7.25 4.60 15.58
N ALA A 19 -6.67 5.08 14.51
CA ALA A 19 -6.28 6.46 14.39
C ALA A 19 -7.11 7.14 13.31
N VAL A 20 -8.10 7.89 13.76
CA VAL A 20 -8.43 9.21 13.26
C VAL A 20 -9.21 9.31 11.96
N VAL A 21 -10.50 9.43 12.12
CA VAL A 21 -11.36 10.16 11.18
C VAL A 21 -11.61 11.61 11.66
N SER A 22 -11.09 12.06 12.80
CA SER A 22 -11.46 13.36 13.38
C SER A 22 -10.42 14.47 13.34
N SER A 23 -9.21 14.27 12.86
CA SER A 23 -8.21 15.34 12.79
C SER A 23 -7.94 15.89 11.38
N ILE A 24 -8.71 15.50 10.37
CA ILE A 24 -8.53 15.99 8.98
C ILE A 24 -9.24 17.35 8.73
N TYR A 25 -10.01 17.86 9.68
CA TYR A 25 -10.80 19.10 9.44
C TYR A 25 -10.17 20.41 9.91
N SER A 26 -8.91 20.45 10.34
CA SER A 26 -8.30 21.72 10.80
C SER A 26 -6.91 22.06 10.24
N GLN A 27 -6.43 21.36 9.23
CA GLN A 27 -5.25 21.87 8.50
C GLN A 27 -5.72 22.49 7.18
N SER A 28 -5.38 23.76 7.02
CA SER A 28 -5.67 24.57 5.84
C SER A 28 -5.23 23.84 4.56
N LEU A 29 -6.03 23.98 3.50
CA LEU A 29 -5.84 23.46 2.14
C LEU A 29 -4.46 23.79 1.49
N GLU A 30 -3.65 24.63 2.13
CA GLU A 30 -2.30 24.98 1.64
C GLU A 30 -1.24 23.88 1.83
N ASN A 31 -1.47 22.89 2.71
CA ASN A 31 -0.55 21.76 2.91
C ASN A 31 -0.82 20.54 2.02
N LEU A 32 -1.81 20.62 1.13
CA LEU A 32 -2.12 19.56 0.16
C LEU A 32 -1.36 19.70 -1.17
N LYS A 33 -0.54 20.73 -1.32
CA LYS A 33 0.35 20.89 -2.48
C LYS A 33 1.67 20.17 -2.25
N GLY A 34 1.73 18.94 -2.70
CA GLY A 34 2.98 18.22 -2.97
C GLY A 34 3.59 17.51 -1.77
N GLY A 35 3.49 16.22 -1.76
CA GLY A 35 4.29 15.33 -0.96
C GLY A 35 3.48 14.12 -0.51
N VAL A 36 3.93 12.95 -0.89
CA VAL A 36 3.58 11.71 -0.23
C VAL A 36 3.75 11.97 1.27
N ASN A 37 2.66 11.90 2.07
CA ASN A 37 2.74 11.98 3.52
C ASN A 37 3.51 10.76 4.04
N THR A 38 4.82 10.81 3.97
CA THR A 38 5.70 9.86 4.64
C THR A 38 5.73 10.27 6.10
N PHE A 39 4.95 9.57 6.91
CA PHE A 39 5.09 9.68 8.36
C PHE A 39 6.45 9.09 8.74
N GLY A 40 7.28 9.85 9.43
CA GLY A 40 8.54 9.36 9.97
C GLY A 40 8.32 8.24 11.01
N PHE A 41 9.41 7.68 11.50
CA PHE A 41 9.36 6.79 12.64
C PHE A 41 9.02 7.58 13.90
N GLN A 42 8.03 7.10 14.63
CA GLN A 42 7.57 7.72 15.86
C GLN A 42 7.77 6.78 17.05
N PRO A 43 8.39 7.23 18.15
CA PRO A 43 8.45 6.45 19.38
C PRO A 43 7.04 6.22 19.92
N ASN A 44 6.80 5.07 20.53
CA ASN A 44 5.55 4.83 21.25
C ASN A 44 5.61 5.49 22.62
N MET A 45 4.92 6.61 22.76
CA MET A 45 4.77 7.36 24.00
C MET A 45 3.43 7.08 24.71
N GLY A 46 2.72 6.02 24.26
CA GLY A 46 1.40 5.60 24.76
C GLY A 46 0.25 5.77 23.78
N GLN A 47 0.54 6.19 22.53
CA GLN A 47 -0.47 6.38 21.50
C GLN A 47 -0.82 5.08 20.75
N VAL A 48 -0.08 3.98 20.94
CA VAL A 48 -0.41 2.69 20.35
C VAL A 48 -1.36 1.95 21.27
N GLY A 49 -2.53 1.58 20.74
CA GLY A 49 -3.55 0.80 21.44
C GLY A 49 -3.97 -0.45 20.66
N ASP A 50 -4.55 -1.41 21.36
CA ASP A 50 -5.18 -2.59 20.76
C ASP A 50 -6.64 -2.34 20.34
N PHE A 51 -7.30 -3.37 19.83
CA PHE A 51 -8.72 -3.30 19.42
C PHE A 51 -9.68 -3.00 20.57
N ASP A 52 -9.32 -3.40 21.77
CA ASP A 52 -10.13 -3.15 22.95
C ASP A 52 -9.87 -1.77 23.54
N GLY A 53 -9.02 -0.97 22.88
CA GLY A 53 -8.61 0.35 23.32
C GLY A 53 -7.67 0.32 24.53
N LYS A 54 -6.93 -0.76 24.73
CA LYS A 54 -5.87 -0.83 25.74
C LYS A 54 -4.54 -0.41 25.14
N ARG A 55 -3.78 0.31 25.94
CA ARG A 55 -2.42 0.70 25.58
C ARG A 55 -1.56 -0.54 25.33
N VAL A 56 -0.72 -0.48 24.28
CA VAL A 56 0.22 -1.54 23.90
C VAL A 56 1.63 -1.05 24.19
N ASP A 57 2.24 -1.61 25.24
CA ASP A 57 3.56 -1.19 25.72
C ASP A 57 4.72 -1.96 25.08
N ASP A 58 4.47 -3.09 24.42
CA ASP A 58 5.50 -3.89 23.74
C ASP A 58 5.92 -3.31 22.38
N VAL A 59 5.17 -2.36 21.83
CA VAL A 59 5.58 -1.58 20.65
C VAL A 59 6.51 -0.47 21.10
N LEU A 60 7.71 -0.43 20.56
CA LEU A 60 8.75 0.54 20.89
C LEU A 60 8.68 1.78 20.00
N PHE A 61 8.50 1.55 18.70
CA PHE A 61 8.25 2.61 17.73
C PHE A 61 7.48 2.05 16.52
N PHE A 62 6.94 2.94 15.70
CA PHE A 62 6.16 2.57 14.53
C PHE A 62 6.31 3.61 13.41
N THR A 63 5.92 3.22 12.20
CA THR A 63 5.69 4.13 11.08
C THR A 63 4.54 3.65 10.21
N ARG A 64 3.97 4.56 9.43
CA ARG A 64 2.98 4.27 8.40
C ARG A 64 3.56 4.67 7.06
N HIS A 65 3.58 3.75 6.15
CA HIS A 65 4.19 3.98 4.85
C HIS A 65 3.47 3.21 3.76
N SER A 66 3.01 3.91 2.71
CA SER A 66 2.47 3.29 1.48
C SER A 66 1.44 2.17 1.71
N GLY A 67 0.51 2.36 2.67
CA GLY A 67 -0.55 1.39 2.98
C GLY A 67 -0.14 0.24 3.90
N ILE A 68 1.10 0.23 4.36
CA ILE A 68 1.62 -0.72 5.34
C ILE A 68 1.92 0.03 6.64
N ASP A 69 1.41 -0.47 7.76
CA ASP A 69 1.83 -0.04 9.07
C ASP A 69 2.93 -0.97 9.58
N LEU A 70 4.02 -0.39 10.03
CA LEU A 70 5.15 -1.09 10.63
C LEU A 70 5.18 -0.82 12.13
N TYR A 71 5.26 -1.86 12.94
CA TYR A 71 5.42 -1.78 14.39
C TYR A 71 6.65 -2.56 14.81
N VAL A 72 7.58 -1.90 15.49
CA VAL A 72 8.78 -2.56 16.06
C VAL A 72 8.55 -2.83 17.53
N ARG A 73 8.75 -4.08 17.92
CA ARG A 73 8.53 -4.63 19.26
C ARG A 73 9.83 -5.22 19.81
N GLY A 74 9.86 -5.51 21.09
CA GLY A 74 11.02 -6.17 21.71
C GLY A 74 11.39 -7.52 21.08
N SER A 75 10.42 -8.25 20.50
CA SER A 75 10.62 -9.55 19.85
C SER A 75 10.90 -9.48 18.35
N GLY A 76 10.69 -8.32 17.69
CA GLY A 76 10.85 -8.20 16.24
C GLY A 76 9.96 -7.12 15.63
N VAL A 77 9.53 -7.34 14.40
CA VAL A 77 8.76 -6.40 13.61
C VAL A 77 7.43 -6.99 13.19
N SER A 78 6.38 -6.18 13.23
CA SER A 78 5.05 -6.53 12.69
C SER A 78 4.70 -5.58 11.56
N TYR A 79 4.33 -6.13 10.43
CA TYR A 79 3.69 -5.42 9.32
C TYR A 79 2.18 -5.64 9.39
N VAL A 80 1.40 -4.60 9.19
CA VAL A 80 -0.06 -4.68 9.07
C VAL A 80 -0.45 -4.13 7.70
N ILE A 81 -0.98 -5.02 6.88
CA ILE A 81 -1.53 -4.71 5.55
C ILE A 81 -3.04 -4.54 5.72
N ARG A 82 -3.60 -3.48 5.14
CA ARG A 82 -5.04 -3.22 5.19
C ARG A 82 -5.61 -3.15 3.79
N ASP A 83 -6.81 -3.70 3.66
CA ASP A 83 -7.65 -3.55 2.49
C ASP A 83 -9.09 -3.23 2.92
N VAL A 84 -9.79 -2.46 2.13
CA VAL A 84 -11.19 -2.09 2.38
C VAL A 84 -12.06 -2.84 1.39
N LYS A 85 -12.69 -3.94 1.81
CA LYS A 85 -13.75 -4.56 1.03
C LYS A 85 -15.03 -3.76 1.16
N SER A 86 -15.36 -3.01 0.12
CA SER A 86 -16.65 -2.35 0.00
C SER A 86 -17.74 -3.40 -0.28
N THR A 87 -18.48 -3.79 0.75
CA THR A 87 -19.64 -4.69 0.61
C THR A 87 -20.78 -4.05 -0.20
N PHE A 88 -20.73 -2.74 -0.42
CA PHE A 88 -21.66 -2.01 -1.26
C PHE A 88 -21.48 -2.38 -2.74
N LEU A 89 -20.24 -2.50 -3.21
CA LEU A 89 -19.95 -2.83 -4.62
C LEU A 89 -20.38 -4.27 -4.96
N ASP A 90 -20.07 -5.24 -4.10
CA ASP A 90 -20.41 -6.65 -4.31
C ASP A 90 -21.94 -6.86 -4.34
N ARG A 91 -22.73 -6.11 -3.55
CA ARG A 91 -24.17 -6.17 -3.59
C ARG A 91 -24.79 -5.54 -4.84
N VAL A 92 -24.30 -4.38 -5.24
CA VAL A 92 -24.79 -3.70 -6.44
C VAL A 92 -24.53 -4.55 -7.69
N LEU A 93 -23.45 -5.32 -7.72
CA LEU A 93 -23.14 -6.23 -8.81
C LEU A 93 -23.96 -7.52 -8.77
N HIS A 94 -24.31 -8.02 -7.57
CA HIS A 94 -25.07 -9.28 -7.42
C HIS A 94 -26.60 -9.12 -7.52
N GLU A 95 -27.17 -7.95 -7.16
CA GLU A 95 -28.61 -7.70 -7.21
C GLU A 95 -29.13 -7.23 -8.59
N ARG A 96 -28.24 -6.98 -9.58
CA ARG A 96 -28.64 -6.57 -10.93
C ARG A 96 -29.29 -7.66 -11.80
N GLY A 97 -29.48 -8.87 -11.29
CA GLY A 97 -30.27 -9.91 -11.93
C GLY A 97 -31.79 -9.83 -11.65
N ARG A 98 -32.27 -8.92 -10.79
CA ARG A 98 -33.71 -8.78 -10.46
C ARG A 98 -34.17 -7.34 -10.67
N ALA A 99 -35.22 -7.21 -11.48
CA ALA A 99 -35.84 -5.97 -11.90
C ALA A 99 -36.10 -4.97 -10.74
N LEU A 100 -35.67 -3.73 -10.97
CA LEU A 100 -35.91 -2.54 -10.14
C LEU A 100 -37.39 -2.10 -10.20
N SER A 101 -38.34 -2.89 -9.70
CA SER A 101 -39.73 -2.47 -9.69
C SER A 101 -40.30 -2.11 -8.32
N LYS A 102 -39.54 -2.12 -7.26
CA LYS A 102 -39.98 -1.58 -5.94
C LYS A 102 -38.76 -1.20 -5.12
N VAL A 103 -38.40 0.09 -5.10
CA VAL A 103 -37.55 0.67 -4.07
C VAL A 103 -38.47 1.20 -2.97
N PRO A 104 -38.56 0.57 -1.81
CA PRO A 104 -39.13 1.22 -0.64
C PRO A 104 -38.18 2.27 -0.14
N SER A 105 -38.73 3.33 0.42
CA SER A 105 -38.04 4.46 1.05
C SER A 105 -36.74 4.07 1.73
N PHE A 106 -35.74 4.85 1.42
CA PHE A 106 -34.34 4.81 1.87
C PHE A 106 -34.24 4.81 3.41
N GLU A 107 -34.44 3.67 4.04
CA GLU A 107 -33.94 3.45 5.40
C GLU A 107 -32.54 2.87 5.33
N ARG A 108 -31.64 3.72 5.76
CA ARG A 108 -30.20 3.51 5.80
C ARG A 108 -29.85 2.36 6.72
N GLU A 109 -29.67 1.17 6.23
CA GLU A 109 -28.61 0.32 6.74
C GLU A 109 -27.34 0.61 5.93
N ILE A 110 -26.56 1.59 6.37
CA ILE A 110 -25.13 1.68 6.03
C ILE A 110 -24.50 0.44 6.66
N LYS A 111 -24.48 -0.67 5.94
CA LYS A 111 -23.62 -1.78 6.33
C LYS A 111 -22.21 -1.28 6.10
N GLN A 112 -21.49 -1.10 7.22
CA GLN A 112 -20.10 -0.67 7.27
C GLN A 112 -19.26 -1.44 6.26
N ASP A 113 -18.47 -0.71 5.49
CA ASP A 113 -17.39 -1.30 4.70
C ASP A 113 -16.56 -2.17 5.64
N THR A 114 -16.36 -3.43 5.25
CA THR A 114 -15.60 -4.35 6.08
C THR A 114 -14.13 -4.11 5.79
N MET A 115 -13.43 -3.51 6.74
CA MET A 115 -11.97 -3.44 6.68
C MET A 115 -11.44 -4.84 6.95
N ILE A 116 -10.71 -5.39 5.99
CA ILE A 116 -9.92 -6.61 6.17
C ILE A 116 -8.46 -6.23 6.33
N TRP A 117 -7.76 -6.99 7.13
CA TRP A 117 -6.34 -6.77 7.38
C TRP A 117 -5.62 -8.09 7.59
N ALA A 118 -4.33 -8.08 7.32
CA ALA A 118 -3.42 -9.16 7.64
C ALA A 118 -2.21 -8.62 8.40
N ARG A 119 -1.67 -9.44 9.27
CA ARG A 119 -0.46 -9.16 10.02
C ARG A 119 0.61 -10.17 9.61
N VAL A 120 1.83 -9.68 9.42
CA VAL A 120 3.02 -10.49 9.21
C VAL A 120 4.02 -10.13 10.30
N ASP A 121 4.51 -11.11 11.05
CA ASP A 121 5.55 -10.91 12.06
C ASP A 121 6.88 -11.47 11.57
N LEU A 122 7.94 -10.67 11.71
CA LEU A 122 9.32 -11.10 11.63
C LEU A 122 9.89 -11.11 13.05
N GLU A 123 9.95 -12.26 13.68
CA GLU A 123 10.47 -12.37 15.05
C GLU A 123 11.95 -12.75 15.05
N ILE A 124 12.71 -12.03 15.85
CA ILE A 124 14.14 -12.23 16.02
C ILE A 124 14.38 -13.53 16.83
N VAL A 125 15.16 -14.45 16.27
CA VAL A 125 15.55 -15.69 16.94
C VAL A 125 16.91 -15.51 17.59
N ASP A 126 17.04 -15.81 18.89
CA ASP A 126 18.28 -15.69 19.68
C ASP A 126 18.90 -14.28 19.70
N GLY A 127 18.07 -13.27 19.48
CA GLY A 127 18.40 -11.85 19.57
C GLY A 127 17.32 -11.09 20.33
N LYS A 128 17.44 -9.77 20.43
CA LYS A 128 16.42 -8.94 21.07
C LYS A 128 16.54 -7.47 20.70
N ILE A 129 15.40 -6.77 20.74
CA ILE A 129 15.31 -5.33 20.70
C ILE A 129 15.07 -4.83 22.11
N SER A 130 15.88 -3.88 22.57
CA SER A 130 15.74 -3.26 23.88
C SER A 130 15.59 -1.75 23.71
N GLU A 131 14.66 -1.13 24.41
CA GLU A 131 14.37 0.30 24.32
C GLU A 131 15.63 1.17 24.51
N GLY A 132 16.45 0.86 25.51
CA GLY A 132 17.71 1.58 25.78
C GLY A 132 18.79 1.44 24.71
N ARG A 133 18.54 0.68 23.64
CA ARG A 133 19.44 0.51 22.49
C ARG A 133 18.88 1.11 21.20
N ILE A 134 17.80 1.86 21.28
CA ILE A 134 17.17 2.53 20.14
C ILE A 134 17.71 3.95 20.05
N GLU A 135 18.26 4.29 18.91
CA GLU A 135 18.76 5.62 18.59
C GLU A 135 17.93 6.21 17.45
N TYR A 136 17.39 7.39 17.68
CA TYR A 136 16.64 8.15 16.69
C TYR A 136 17.54 9.25 16.14
N SER A 137 17.55 9.41 14.82
CA SER A 137 18.31 10.46 14.13
C SER A 137 17.55 11.05 12.96
N GLU A 138 18.04 12.15 12.42
CA GLU A 138 17.40 12.91 11.35
C GLU A 138 15.95 13.30 11.70
N PRO A 139 15.75 14.17 12.70
CA PRO A 139 14.42 14.58 13.10
C PRO A 139 13.70 15.32 11.98
N MET A 140 12.44 14.97 11.78
CA MET A 140 11.57 15.66 10.83
C MET A 140 10.97 16.91 11.46
N SER A 141 10.60 17.88 10.63
CA SER A 141 9.95 19.11 11.13
C SER A 141 8.55 18.81 11.67
N GLY A 142 8.19 19.43 12.78
CA GLY A 142 6.89 19.29 13.41
C GLY A 142 6.77 18.13 14.40
N TYR A 143 5.57 17.93 14.88
CA TYR A 143 5.20 16.87 15.83
C TYR A 143 3.75 16.45 15.60
N THR A 144 3.38 15.28 16.12
CA THR A 144 2.01 14.78 16.08
C THR A 144 1.41 14.74 17.48
N ASN A 145 0.15 15.17 17.58
CA ASN A 145 -0.63 15.03 18.81
C ASN A 145 -1.70 13.95 18.61
N TYR A 146 -1.83 13.07 19.58
CA TYR A 146 -2.79 11.97 19.56
C TYR A 146 -3.82 12.15 20.68
N TYR A 147 -5.09 12.11 20.32
CA TYR A 147 -6.23 12.11 21.25
C TYR A 147 -7.06 10.86 20.92
N LEU A 148 -6.83 9.78 21.65
CA LEU A 148 -7.41 8.48 21.40
C LEU A 148 -8.19 7.99 22.63
N ALA A 149 -9.11 7.05 22.44
CA ALA A 149 -9.95 6.56 23.54
C ALA A 149 -9.15 6.00 24.73
N HIS A 150 -7.98 5.41 24.49
CA HIS A 150 -7.09 4.86 25.53
C HIS A 150 -6.08 5.90 26.09
N CYS A 151 -6.02 7.08 25.51
CA CYS A 151 -5.22 8.20 26.02
C CYS A 151 -5.99 9.52 25.89
N PRO A 152 -7.09 9.70 26.64
CA PRO A 152 -7.98 10.87 26.52
C PRO A 152 -7.29 12.18 26.89
N GLU A 153 -6.30 12.15 27.75
CA GLU A 153 -5.46 13.31 28.09
C GLU A 153 -4.55 13.74 26.92
N GLY A 154 -4.47 12.92 25.91
CA GLY A 154 -3.62 13.12 24.74
C GLY A 154 -2.18 12.66 24.95
N VAL A 155 -1.54 12.23 23.87
CA VAL A 155 -0.08 12.07 23.77
C VAL A 155 0.40 13.19 22.86
N LEU A 156 1.09 14.16 23.44
CA LEU A 156 1.41 15.42 22.78
C LEU A 156 2.88 15.47 22.36
N PHE A 157 3.14 16.26 21.31
CA PHE A 157 4.49 16.55 20.81
C PHE A 157 5.29 15.31 20.42
N VAL A 158 4.63 14.26 19.90
CA VAL A 158 5.32 13.06 19.44
C VAL A 158 6.20 13.41 18.22
N PRO A 159 7.52 13.30 18.34
CA PRO A 159 8.43 13.62 17.25
C PRO A 159 8.43 12.53 16.20
N SER A 160 8.90 12.89 15.00
CA SER A 160 9.10 11.93 13.90
C SER A 160 10.57 11.99 13.43
N TYR A 161 11.10 10.85 13.04
CA TYR A 161 12.50 10.70 12.63
C TYR A 161 12.60 9.96 11.29
N ARG A 162 13.60 10.27 10.49
CA ARG A 162 13.87 9.55 9.24
C ARG A 162 14.65 8.26 9.45
N VAL A 163 15.45 8.18 10.51
CA VAL A 163 16.32 7.05 10.79
C VAL A 163 16.15 6.58 12.23
N VAL A 164 16.01 5.27 12.38
CA VAL A 164 16.03 4.59 13.68
C VAL A 164 17.05 3.46 13.63
N ARG A 165 18.00 3.47 14.54
CA ARG A 165 19.02 2.43 14.71
C ARG A 165 18.74 1.63 15.98
N ILE A 166 18.66 0.33 15.83
CA ILE A 166 18.55 -0.61 16.95
C ILE A 166 19.93 -1.26 17.13
N ARG A 167 20.61 -0.86 18.18
CA ARG A 167 21.95 -1.35 18.47
C ARG A 167 21.93 -2.76 19.03
N GLU A 168 22.91 -3.55 18.60
CA GLU A 168 23.17 -4.89 19.16
C GLU A 168 21.91 -5.77 19.17
N VAL A 169 21.15 -5.78 18.08
CA VAL A 169 20.03 -6.72 17.92
C VAL A 169 20.51 -8.17 18.00
N TYR A 170 21.71 -8.40 17.51
CA TYR A 170 22.57 -9.55 17.81
C TYR A 170 23.96 -9.01 18.18
N PRO A 171 24.79 -9.79 18.90
CA PRO A 171 26.15 -9.34 19.22
C PRO A 171 26.94 -8.92 17.99
N GLY A 172 27.34 -7.65 17.95
CA GLY A 172 28.06 -7.05 16.81
C GLY A 172 27.21 -6.71 15.61
N ILE A 173 25.87 -6.73 15.72
CA ILE A 173 24.95 -6.46 14.62
C ILE A 173 23.90 -5.45 15.06
N ASP A 174 23.77 -4.35 14.31
CA ASP A 174 22.73 -3.34 14.46
C ASP A 174 21.67 -3.55 13.36
N TRP A 175 20.41 -3.20 13.65
CA TRP A 175 19.33 -3.16 12.65
C TRP A 175 18.92 -1.70 12.46
N VAL A 176 19.07 -1.20 11.27
CA VAL A 176 18.81 0.21 10.93
C VAL A 176 17.59 0.30 10.04
N TRP A 177 16.70 1.21 10.37
CA TRP A 177 15.51 1.53 9.60
C TRP A 177 15.61 2.96 9.13
N ARG A 178 15.35 3.22 7.86
CA ARG A 178 15.39 4.57 7.30
C ARG A 178 14.28 4.82 6.28
N ILE A 179 13.83 6.06 6.19
CA ILE A 179 13.00 6.57 5.12
C ILE A 179 13.93 7.37 4.22
N GLY A 180 14.17 6.88 3.00
CA GLY A 180 15.02 7.52 2.02
C GLY A 180 14.50 8.89 1.58
N GLU A 181 15.33 9.67 0.92
CA GLU A 181 14.92 10.95 0.31
C GLU A 181 13.81 10.78 -0.73
N ASP A 182 13.79 9.61 -1.33
CA ASP A 182 12.75 9.16 -2.26
C ASP A 182 11.45 8.75 -1.57
N GLY A 183 11.40 8.80 -0.23
CA GLY A 183 10.27 8.39 0.59
C GLY A 183 10.11 6.87 0.70
N VAL A 184 11.06 6.06 0.30
CA VAL A 184 11.01 4.60 0.44
C VAL A 184 11.48 4.18 1.82
N LEU A 185 10.80 3.20 2.41
CA LEU A 185 11.19 2.57 3.67
C LEU A 185 12.29 1.53 3.37
N HIS A 186 13.42 1.67 4.04
CA HIS A 186 14.54 0.74 3.99
C HIS A 186 14.81 0.17 5.37
N HIS A 187 15.33 -1.04 5.40
CA HIS A 187 15.94 -1.58 6.60
C HIS A 187 17.24 -2.30 6.24
N GLU A 188 18.23 -2.22 7.10
CA GLU A 188 19.53 -2.81 6.85
C GLU A 188 20.11 -3.41 8.12
N PHE A 189 20.82 -4.53 7.98
CA PHE A 189 21.65 -5.07 9.04
C PHE A 189 23.09 -4.60 8.84
N GLU A 190 23.61 -3.89 9.81
CA GLU A 190 25.03 -3.51 9.85
C GLU A 190 25.78 -4.49 10.74
N VAL A 191 26.59 -5.33 10.12
CA VAL A 191 27.44 -6.34 10.80
C VAL A 191 28.83 -5.74 10.98
N ARG A 192 29.23 -5.54 12.23
CA ARG A 192 30.59 -5.05 12.57
C ARG A 192 31.63 -6.15 12.39
N GLU A 193 32.92 -5.81 12.43
CA GLU A 193 34.02 -6.77 12.27
C GLU A 193 33.94 -7.97 13.23
N ASN A 194 33.41 -7.77 14.44
CA ASN A 194 33.20 -8.82 15.45
C ASN A 194 31.82 -9.48 15.36
N GLY A 195 30.98 -9.06 14.42
CA GLY A 195 29.66 -9.63 14.21
C GLY A 195 29.73 -10.91 13.37
N ASN A 196 28.72 -11.74 13.51
CA ASN A 196 28.56 -12.96 12.72
C ASN A 196 27.22 -12.95 12.01
N VAL A 197 27.23 -12.78 10.68
CA VAL A 197 26.03 -12.71 9.84
C VAL A 197 25.12 -13.93 10.00
N SER A 198 25.67 -15.12 10.28
CA SER A 198 24.87 -16.34 10.45
C SER A 198 24.00 -16.34 11.72
N ARG A 199 24.16 -15.33 12.59
CA ARG A 199 23.26 -15.12 13.73
C ARG A 199 21.95 -14.45 13.35
N ILE A 200 21.91 -13.76 12.20
CA ILE A 200 20.68 -13.11 11.75
C ILE A 200 19.71 -14.22 11.33
N LYS A 201 18.70 -14.42 12.14
CA LYS A 201 17.64 -15.39 11.90
C LYS A 201 16.29 -14.78 12.33
N LEU A 202 15.36 -14.71 11.39
CA LEU A 202 14.02 -14.15 11.59
C LEU A 202 13.00 -15.26 11.40
N GLU A 203 12.10 -15.47 12.35
CA GLU A 203 10.95 -16.35 12.19
C GLU A 203 9.78 -15.56 11.58
N VAL A 204 9.31 -15.98 10.41
CA VAL A 204 8.13 -15.41 9.75
C VAL A 204 6.88 -16.08 10.30
N LYS A 205 5.91 -15.28 10.73
CA LYS A 205 4.60 -15.77 11.17
C LYS A 205 3.49 -15.09 10.36
N TRP A 206 2.43 -15.86 10.09
CA TRP A 206 1.19 -15.40 9.47
C TRP A 206 1.30 -15.04 7.97
N ALA A 207 2.37 -15.48 7.31
CA ALA A 207 2.54 -15.33 5.86
C ALA A 207 3.19 -16.56 5.25
N ASP A 208 2.90 -16.83 3.99
CA ASP A 208 3.62 -17.78 3.17
C ASP A 208 4.89 -17.12 2.61
N ILE A 209 6.01 -17.86 2.67
CA ILE A 209 7.30 -17.36 2.20
C ILE A 209 7.57 -17.89 0.80
N LYS A 210 7.93 -16.99 -0.12
CA LYS A 210 8.42 -17.34 -1.46
C LYS A 210 9.74 -16.63 -1.73
N LEU A 211 10.69 -17.35 -2.31
CA LEU A 211 11.93 -16.78 -2.83
C LEU A 211 11.87 -16.72 -4.36
N SER A 212 12.54 -15.73 -4.95
CA SER A 212 12.88 -15.77 -6.38
C SER A 212 13.85 -16.92 -6.68
N ASP A 213 13.90 -17.35 -7.94
CA ASP A 213 14.75 -18.49 -8.38
C ASP A 213 16.25 -18.25 -8.09
N ASP A 214 16.69 -17.00 -8.09
CA ASP A 214 18.06 -16.57 -7.76
C ASP A 214 18.29 -16.37 -6.24
N GLY A 215 17.25 -16.53 -5.41
CA GLY A 215 17.30 -16.34 -3.96
C GLY A 215 17.53 -14.90 -3.51
N LYS A 216 17.36 -13.91 -4.40
CA LYS A 216 17.67 -12.52 -4.06
C LYS A 216 16.47 -11.68 -3.65
N ARG A 217 15.26 -12.16 -3.84
CA ARG A 217 14.01 -11.50 -3.47
C ARG A 217 13.18 -12.38 -2.56
N LEU A 218 12.66 -11.78 -1.51
CA LEU A 218 11.80 -12.44 -0.54
C LEU A 218 10.39 -11.86 -0.67
N ARG A 219 9.39 -12.73 -0.79
CA ARG A 219 7.98 -12.34 -0.80
C ARG A 219 7.24 -13.04 0.33
N LEU A 220 6.50 -12.24 1.09
CA LEU A 220 5.65 -12.67 2.20
C LEU A 220 4.19 -12.46 1.79
N SER A 221 3.49 -13.54 1.49
CA SER A 221 2.13 -13.49 0.94
C SER A 221 1.10 -13.75 2.04
N THR A 222 0.04 -12.95 2.05
CA THR A 222 -1.13 -13.12 2.93
C THR A 222 -2.42 -13.11 2.11
N PRO A 223 -3.56 -13.51 2.67
CA PRO A 223 -4.84 -13.41 1.97
C PRO A 223 -5.28 -11.96 1.62
N VAL A 224 -4.65 -10.95 2.20
CA VAL A 224 -4.99 -9.53 2.02
C VAL A 224 -4.05 -8.84 1.06
N GLY A 225 -2.79 -9.29 0.98
CA GLY A 225 -1.77 -8.68 0.14
C GLY A 225 -0.39 -9.27 0.39
N GLU A 226 0.60 -8.74 -0.28
CA GLU A 226 1.97 -9.22 -0.23
C GLU A 226 2.92 -8.12 0.23
N ILE A 227 3.98 -8.53 0.92
CA ILE A 227 5.15 -7.71 1.23
C ILE A 227 6.30 -8.31 0.44
N GLU A 228 6.97 -7.52 -0.35
CA GLU A 228 8.15 -7.96 -1.10
C GLU A 228 9.36 -7.14 -0.67
N ASP A 229 10.38 -7.83 -0.16
CA ASP A 229 11.72 -7.27 -0.07
C ASP A 229 12.37 -7.36 -1.44
N GLY A 230 12.92 -6.26 -1.91
CA GLY A 230 13.57 -6.16 -3.21
C GLY A 230 14.83 -7.02 -3.33
N GLU A 231 15.58 -6.80 -4.41
CA GLU A 231 16.83 -7.51 -4.63
C GLU A 231 17.83 -7.17 -3.52
N ILE A 232 18.14 -8.16 -2.68
CA ILE A 232 19.08 -8.00 -1.58
C ILE A 232 20.46 -7.60 -2.09
N VAL A 233 20.99 -6.54 -1.54
CA VAL A 233 22.34 -6.07 -1.83
C VAL A 233 23.19 -6.03 -0.57
N GLY A 234 24.49 -6.22 -0.72
CA GLY A 234 25.42 -6.12 0.39
C GLY A 234 26.73 -5.49 -0.01
N TYR A 235 27.36 -4.85 0.98
CA TYR A 235 28.63 -4.19 0.82
C TYR A 235 29.54 -4.49 2.00
N ASP A 236 30.80 -4.84 1.72
CA ASP A 236 31.87 -4.94 2.71
C ASP A 236 32.92 -3.87 2.46
N ASP A 237 34.03 -3.87 3.21
CA ASP A 237 35.10 -2.90 3.04
C ASP A 237 35.81 -2.98 1.67
N ARG A 238 35.57 -4.02 0.87
CA ARG A 238 36.10 -4.17 -0.50
C ARG A 238 35.09 -3.73 -1.57
N GLY A 239 33.79 -3.51 -1.21
CA GLY A 239 32.71 -3.14 -2.10
C GLY A 239 31.55 -4.14 -2.09
N LYS A 240 30.84 -4.27 -3.23
CA LYS A 240 29.65 -5.11 -3.33
C LYS A 240 29.96 -6.59 -3.13
N VAL A 241 29.19 -7.26 -2.26
CA VAL A 241 29.27 -8.70 -2.01
C VAL A 241 28.02 -9.40 -2.55
N LYS A 242 28.16 -10.67 -2.87
CA LYS A 242 27.02 -11.49 -3.32
C LYS A 242 26.27 -12.03 -2.12
N LEU A 243 25.00 -11.72 -2.06
CA LEU A 243 24.07 -12.15 -1.02
C LEU A 243 22.89 -12.91 -1.61
N SER A 244 22.32 -13.79 -0.81
CA SER A 244 21.01 -14.41 -1.02
C SER A 244 20.29 -14.63 0.29
N TYR A 245 18.96 -14.64 0.22
CA TYR A 245 18.13 -15.14 1.30
C TYR A 245 18.26 -16.66 1.40
N VAL A 246 18.12 -17.17 2.61
CA VAL A 246 17.99 -18.59 2.90
C VAL A 246 16.70 -18.79 3.71
N VAL A 247 15.85 -19.69 3.27
CA VAL A 247 14.64 -20.07 3.99
C VAL A 247 14.80 -21.47 4.52
N ASP A 248 14.73 -21.64 5.84
CA ASP A 248 14.85 -22.91 6.54
C ASP A 248 13.51 -23.29 7.18
N GLU A 249 13.16 -24.57 7.16
CA GLU A 249 11.89 -25.11 7.65
C GLU A 249 10.63 -24.37 7.14
N GLY A 250 10.74 -23.64 6.03
CA GLY A 250 9.64 -22.86 5.44
C GLY A 250 9.18 -21.66 6.28
N LYS A 251 9.91 -21.29 7.33
CA LYS A 251 9.52 -20.21 8.26
C LYS A 251 10.66 -19.34 8.77
N PHE A 252 11.90 -19.81 8.68
CA PHE A 252 13.05 -19.01 9.10
C PHE A 252 13.74 -18.37 7.91
N VAL A 253 13.98 -17.09 8.00
CA VAL A 253 14.72 -16.30 7.01
C VAL A 253 16.07 -15.91 7.58
N SER A 254 17.13 -16.13 6.81
CA SER A 254 18.49 -15.75 7.11
C SER A 254 19.21 -15.33 5.83
N PHE A 255 20.50 -14.99 5.93
CA PHE A 255 21.30 -14.52 4.81
C PHE A 255 22.53 -15.40 4.57
N LYS A 256 22.86 -15.63 3.31
CA LYS A 256 24.08 -16.29 2.87
C LYS A 256 24.95 -15.29 2.12
N VAL A 257 26.22 -15.18 2.54
CA VAL A 257 27.24 -14.39 1.84
C VAL A 257 28.13 -15.34 1.04
N GLU A 258 28.14 -15.21 -0.28
CA GLU A 258 28.99 -16.02 -1.14
C GLU A 258 30.43 -15.51 -1.11
N GLY A 259 31.37 -16.40 -0.87
CA GLY A 259 32.81 -16.06 -0.82
C GLY A 259 33.26 -15.31 0.45
N GLY A 260 32.35 -15.18 1.44
CA GLY A 260 32.59 -14.45 2.69
C GLY A 260 32.68 -12.95 2.51
N TYR A 261 32.93 -12.23 3.61
CA TYR A 261 33.08 -10.76 3.64
C TYR A 261 34.30 -10.34 4.45
N LYS A 262 34.75 -9.11 4.29
CA LYS A 262 35.91 -8.55 4.99
C LYS A 262 35.51 -7.27 5.73
N GLY A 263 35.88 -7.17 6.99
CA GLY A 263 35.61 -6.00 7.82
C GLY A 263 34.12 -5.86 8.15
N ARG A 264 33.55 -4.71 7.93
CA ARG A 264 32.11 -4.45 8.12
C ARG A 264 31.31 -5.00 6.96
N LEU A 265 30.08 -5.45 7.24
CA LEU A 265 29.14 -5.87 6.21
C LEU A 265 27.81 -5.15 6.42
N THR A 266 27.31 -4.47 5.39
CA THR A 266 25.94 -3.97 5.32
C THR A 266 25.12 -4.91 4.46
N ILE A 267 23.98 -5.35 4.96
CA ILE A 267 22.98 -6.13 4.26
C ILE A 267 21.74 -5.26 4.14
N ASP A 268 21.42 -4.85 2.92
CA ASP A 268 20.28 -4.00 2.61
C ASP A 268 19.29 -4.77 1.73
N PRO A 269 18.19 -5.31 2.31
CA PRO A 269 17.03 -5.74 1.57
C PRO A 269 16.13 -4.52 1.33
N PRO A 270 16.27 -3.80 0.21
CA PRO A 270 15.44 -2.65 -0.01
C PRO A 270 13.99 -3.11 -0.19
N LEU A 271 13.03 -2.44 0.45
CA LEU A 271 11.65 -2.48 0.02
C LEU A 271 11.64 -1.86 -1.38
N ALA A 272 11.56 -2.71 -2.41
CA ALA A 272 11.84 -2.26 -3.75
C ALA A 272 10.72 -1.36 -4.26
N ARG A 273 11.03 -0.07 -4.49
CA ARG A 273 10.31 0.68 -5.51
C ARG A 273 10.60 0.02 -6.85
N LEU A 274 9.63 -0.73 -7.40
CA LEU A 274 9.79 -1.36 -8.71
C LEU A 274 9.89 -0.28 -9.79
N TRP A 275 9.04 0.73 -9.71
CA TRP A 275 9.09 1.93 -10.55
C TRP A 275 8.23 3.05 -9.96
N ALA A 276 8.49 4.28 -10.35
CA ALA A 276 7.65 5.44 -10.06
C ALA A 276 7.81 6.45 -11.20
N THR A 277 6.74 7.14 -11.52
CA THR A 277 6.73 8.19 -12.53
C THR A 277 5.71 9.26 -12.20
N TYR A 278 5.94 10.48 -12.69
CA TYR A 278 4.89 11.46 -12.85
C TYR A 278 4.15 11.17 -14.15
N TYR A 279 2.84 11.42 -14.15
CA TYR A 279 2.03 11.27 -15.34
C TYR A 279 0.96 12.37 -15.38
N GLY A 280 1.06 13.25 -16.37
CA GLY A 280 0.19 14.43 -16.50
C GLY A 280 0.70 15.35 -17.58
N GLY A 281 -0.02 16.46 -17.77
CA GLY A 281 0.32 17.56 -18.67
C GLY A 281 0.58 18.86 -17.91
N ILE A 282 0.26 20.00 -18.54
CA ILE A 282 0.49 21.34 -17.99
C ILE A 282 -0.59 21.82 -17.02
N GLY A 283 -1.76 21.15 -16.98
CA GLY A 283 -2.88 21.47 -16.09
C GLY A 283 -2.85 20.66 -14.80
N ASP A 284 -3.96 20.71 -14.07
CA ASP A 284 -4.14 19.88 -12.87
C ASP A 284 -4.50 18.45 -13.28
N ASP A 285 -3.72 17.49 -12.80
CA ASP A 285 -3.90 16.07 -13.00
C ASP A 285 -3.96 15.36 -11.65
N VAL A 286 -5.07 14.66 -11.38
CA VAL A 286 -5.33 14.02 -10.08
C VAL A 286 -5.71 12.56 -10.28
N GLY A 287 -4.90 11.62 -9.79
CA GLY A 287 -5.27 10.21 -9.71
C GLY A 287 -6.31 9.98 -8.60
N THR A 288 -7.42 9.29 -8.93
CA THR A 288 -8.50 9.03 -7.98
C THR A 288 -8.60 7.58 -7.56
N SER A 289 -8.27 6.64 -8.46
CA SER A 289 -8.39 5.21 -8.16
C SER A 289 -7.45 4.37 -9.02
N ILE A 290 -7.03 3.23 -8.48
CA ILE A 290 -6.13 2.27 -9.10
C ILE A 290 -6.64 0.85 -8.90
N THR A 291 -6.43 -0.02 -9.88
CA THR A 291 -6.74 -1.46 -9.80
C THR A 291 -5.74 -2.25 -10.66
N SER A 292 -5.75 -3.58 -10.55
CA SER A 292 -4.93 -4.46 -11.40
C SER A 292 -5.78 -5.58 -11.99
N ASP A 293 -5.40 -6.06 -13.19
CA ASP A 293 -5.99 -7.24 -13.81
C ASP A 293 -5.31 -8.55 -13.36
N GLY A 294 -5.84 -9.69 -13.78
CA GLY A 294 -5.30 -11.02 -13.45
C GLY A 294 -3.90 -11.27 -14.02
N SER A 295 -3.45 -10.48 -14.99
CA SER A 295 -2.11 -10.51 -15.58
C SER A 295 -1.13 -9.57 -14.86
N GLY A 296 -1.58 -8.86 -13.82
CA GLY A 296 -0.79 -7.90 -13.09
C GLY A 296 -0.60 -6.55 -13.79
N ASN A 297 -1.32 -6.25 -14.88
CA ASN A 297 -1.31 -4.91 -15.43
C ASN A 297 -2.07 -3.96 -14.51
N ILE A 298 -1.62 -2.72 -14.46
CA ILE A 298 -2.13 -1.69 -13.56
C ILE A 298 -3.00 -0.72 -14.35
N PHE A 299 -4.21 -0.49 -13.87
CA PHE A 299 -5.11 0.54 -14.38
C PHE A 299 -5.19 1.68 -13.39
N LEU A 300 -5.02 2.90 -13.87
CA LEU A 300 -5.15 4.13 -13.11
C LEU A 300 -6.17 5.02 -13.78
N THR A 301 -7.04 5.64 -13.01
CA THR A 301 -8.00 6.63 -13.48
C THR A 301 -7.98 7.86 -12.59
N GLY A 302 -8.40 8.99 -13.14
CA GLY A 302 -8.44 10.24 -12.44
C GLY A 302 -9.02 11.36 -13.29
N LEU A 303 -8.72 12.59 -12.91
CA LEU A 303 -9.21 13.82 -13.48
C LEU A 303 -8.06 14.58 -14.12
N THR A 304 -8.28 15.18 -15.26
CA THR A 304 -7.31 16.04 -15.93
C THR A 304 -7.95 17.30 -16.53
N SER A 305 -7.36 18.45 -16.23
CA SER A 305 -7.60 19.70 -16.95
C SER A 305 -6.55 19.97 -18.03
N SER A 306 -5.54 19.10 -18.13
CA SER A 306 -4.48 19.23 -19.13
C SER A 306 -5.00 19.00 -20.54
N THR A 307 -4.63 19.84 -21.48
CA THR A 307 -4.92 19.67 -22.91
C THR A 307 -3.84 18.87 -23.63
N ASP A 308 -2.71 18.66 -22.98
CA ASP A 308 -1.52 17.95 -23.45
C ASP A 308 -1.22 16.69 -22.63
N PHE A 309 -2.23 16.15 -21.91
CA PHE A 309 -2.09 14.89 -21.18
C PHE A 309 -1.57 13.79 -22.10
N PRO A 310 -0.50 13.06 -21.71
CA PRO A 310 0.15 12.13 -22.63
C PRO A 310 -0.73 10.92 -22.92
N THR A 311 -1.42 10.91 -24.06
CA THR A 311 -2.27 9.81 -24.52
C THR A 311 -1.52 8.79 -25.38
N GLN A 312 -2.06 7.59 -25.46
CA GLN A 312 -1.61 6.53 -26.36
C GLN A 312 -2.79 5.65 -26.77
N ASN A 313 -3.05 5.58 -28.05
CA ASN A 313 -4.15 4.79 -28.61
C ASN A 313 -3.90 3.29 -28.36
N PRO A 314 -4.85 2.55 -27.74
CA PRO A 314 -4.74 1.10 -27.56
C PRO A 314 -4.76 0.31 -28.87
N GLY A 315 -5.32 0.89 -29.95
CA GLY A 315 -5.50 0.19 -31.22
C GLY A 315 -6.71 -0.77 -31.21
N GLY A 316 -6.80 -1.64 -32.23
CA GLY A 316 -7.79 -2.72 -32.28
C GLY A 316 -9.27 -2.29 -32.31
N GLY A 317 -9.57 -1.00 -32.54
CA GLY A 317 -10.95 -0.48 -32.52
C GLY A 317 -11.48 -0.18 -31.11
N ALA A 318 -10.63 -0.25 -30.07
CA ALA A 318 -10.98 0.14 -28.71
C ALA A 318 -11.25 1.67 -28.63
N TYR A 319 -12.03 2.08 -27.63
CA TYR A 319 -12.31 3.48 -27.42
C TYR A 319 -11.02 4.29 -27.15
N TYR A 320 -10.89 5.39 -27.85
CA TYR A 320 -9.77 6.31 -27.68
C TYR A 320 -10.22 7.77 -27.91
N GLN A 321 -9.89 8.63 -26.96
CA GLN A 321 -10.04 10.08 -27.05
C GLN A 321 -8.66 10.71 -26.82
N GLY A 322 -8.11 11.32 -27.88
CA GLY A 322 -6.74 11.83 -27.89
C GLY A 322 -6.57 13.22 -27.35
N SER A 323 -7.66 13.95 -27.04
CA SER A 323 -7.65 15.32 -26.55
C SER A 323 -8.73 15.56 -25.52
N ASN A 324 -8.49 16.50 -24.59
CA ASN A 324 -9.49 17.00 -23.67
C ASN A 324 -10.65 17.63 -24.47
N ALA A 325 -11.88 17.26 -24.15
CA ALA A 325 -13.08 17.74 -24.84
C ALA A 325 -13.83 18.85 -24.06
N GLY A 326 -13.48 19.07 -22.80
CA GLY A 326 -14.16 20.00 -21.92
C GLY A 326 -13.23 20.77 -20.98
N ASN A 327 -13.75 21.09 -19.82
CA ASN A 327 -13.00 21.77 -18.76
C ASN A 327 -12.11 20.78 -17.99
N VAL A 328 -12.70 19.64 -17.60
CA VAL A 328 -12.03 18.55 -16.89
C VAL A 328 -12.59 17.24 -17.43
N ASP A 329 -11.73 16.40 -17.97
CA ASP A 329 -12.09 15.07 -18.43
C ASP A 329 -11.54 14.00 -17.47
N VAL A 330 -12.16 12.84 -17.49
CA VAL A 330 -11.58 11.63 -16.91
C VAL A 330 -10.40 11.19 -17.77
N PHE A 331 -9.33 10.69 -17.15
CA PHE A 331 -8.32 9.91 -17.83
C PHE A 331 -8.35 8.45 -17.40
N ILE A 332 -7.95 7.56 -18.29
CA ILE A 332 -7.77 6.14 -18.03
C ILE A 332 -6.41 5.71 -18.60
N LEU A 333 -5.61 5.06 -17.79
CA LEU A 333 -4.26 4.57 -18.14
C LEU A 333 -4.15 3.07 -17.89
N LYS A 334 -3.35 2.40 -18.70
CA LYS A 334 -2.90 1.02 -18.46
C LYS A 334 -1.39 0.94 -18.53
N PHE A 335 -0.78 0.34 -17.49
CA PHE A 335 0.64 -0.01 -17.45
C PHE A 335 0.80 -1.51 -17.28
N THR A 336 1.94 -2.05 -17.71
CA THR A 336 2.41 -3.36 -17.20
C THR A 336 2.82 -3.21 -15.72
N ASN A 337 2.95 -4.34 -15.01
CA ASN A 337 3.51 -4.35 -13.66
C ASN A 337 4.95 -3.79 -13.59
N SER A 338 5.68 -3.78 -14.71
CA SER A 338 7.02 -3.20 -14.83
C SER A 338 7.05 -1.72 -15.20
N GLY A 339 5.88 -1.05 -15.27
CA GLY A 339 5.76 0.39 -15.53
C GLY A 339 5.78 0.81 -17.00
N VAL A 340 5.70 -0.14 -17.95
CA VAL A 340 5.56 0.20 -19.37
C VAL A 340 4.13 0.62 -19.64
N ARG A 341 3.92 1.86 -20.13
CA ARG A 341 2.61 2.33 -20.55
C ARG A 341 2.12 1.52 -21.75
N LEU A 342 0.94 0.89 -21.64
CA LEU A 342 0.30 0.16 -22.71
C LEU A 342 -0.64 1.06 -23.52
N TRP A 343 -1.46 1.86 -22.83
CA TRP A 343 -2.31 2.88 -23.44
C TRP A 343 -2.76 3.93 -22.44
N ALA A 344 -3.26 5.04 -22.94
CA ALA A 344 -3.79 6.15 -22.16
C ALA A 344 -4.83 6.92 -22.99
N THR A 345 -5.96 7.27 -22.41
CA THR A 345 -7.05 7.99 -23.08
C THR A 345 -7.71 9.00 -22.16
N TYR A 346 -8.22 10.07 -22.72
CA TYR A 346 -9.27 10.85 -22.07
C TYR A 346 -10.60 10.11 -22.17
N TYR A 347 -11.54 10.49 -21.33
CA TYR A 347 -12.93 10.04 -21.40
C TYR A 347 -13.85 11.12 -20.83
N GLY A 348 -14.46 11.92 -21.70
CA GLY A 348 -15.27 13.05 -21.30
C GLY A 348 -15.98 13.74 -22.47
N GLY A 349 -16.76 14.76 -22.14
CA GLY A 349 -17.46 15.61 -23.08
C GLY A 349 -17.09 17.07 -22.91
N SER A 350 -18.03 17.99 -23.19
CA SER A 350 -17.76 19.43 -23.27
C SER A 350 -17.75 20.18 -21.94
N ASP A 351 -17.94 19.50 -20.80
CA ASP A 351 -18.02 20.12 -19.48
C ASP A 351 -17.15 19.35 -18.49
N TYR A 352 -17.47 19.39 -17.20
CA TYR A 352 -16.75 18.70 -16.13
C TYR A 352 -17.18 17.24 -16.02
N ASP A 353 -16.23 16.33 -16.16
CA ASP A 353 -16.43 14.90 -16.05
C ASP A 353 -15.52 14.33 -14.96
N TYR A 354 -16.09 13.57 -14.03
CA TYR A 354 -15.42 13.10 -12.82
C TYR A 354 -15.54 11.58 -12.69
N VAL A 355 -14.45 10.92 -12.32
CA VAL A 355 -14.42 9.51 -11.95
C VAL A 355 -14.24 9.38 -10.43
N SER A 356 -14.93 8.41 -9.84
CA SER A 356 -14.84 8.12 -8.41
C SER A 356 -14.05 6.86 -8.12
N SER A 357 -14.16 5.84 -9.00
CA SER A 357 -13.51 4.55 -8.77
C SER A 357 -13.35 3.77 -10.08
N ILE A 358 -12.38 2.86 -10.08
CA ILE A 358 -12.14 1.85 -11.12
C ILE A 358 -11.98 0.48 -10.47
N THR A 359 -12.48 -0.58 -11.13
CA THR A 359 -12.22 -1.96 -10.75
C THR A 359 -12.14 -2.86 -11.99
N THR A 360 -11.60 -4.06 -11.83
CA THR A 360 -11.53 -5.11 -12.87
C THR A 360 -12.38 -6.31 -12.47
N ASP A 361 -12.83 -7.10 -13.46
CA ASP A 361 -13.40 -8.43 -13.23
C ASP A 361 -12.37 -9.53 -13.55
N GLY A 362 -12.75 -10.79 -13.29
CA GLY A 362 -11.88 -11.95 -13.58
C GLY A 362 -11.63 -12.22 -15.08
N SER A 363 -12.21 -11.41 -15.98
CA SER A 363 -12.01 -11.45 -17.44
C SER A 363 -11.29 -10.20 -17.95
N ASP A 364 -10.63 -9.47 -17.04
CA ASP A 364 -9.87 -8.26 -17.29
C ASP A 364 -10.67 -7.07 -17.84
N ASN A 365 -12.03 -7.12 -17.80
CA ASN A 365 -12.83 -5.94 -18.11
C ASN A 365 -12.66 -4.89 -17.00
N ILE A 366 -12.59 -3.62 -17.38
CA ILE A 366 -12.55 -2.51 -16.43
C ILE A 366 -13.93 -1.87 -16.28
N PHE A 367 -14.27 -1.50 -15.05
CA PHE A 367 -15.51 -0.82 -14.69
C PHE A 367 -15.18 0.46 -13.97
N LEU A 368 -15.80 1.56 -14.42
CA LEU A 368 -15.64 2.86 -13.79
C LEU A 368 -16.99 3.38 -13.33
N THR A 369 -16.95 4.19 -12.29
CA THR A 369 -18.11 4.97 -11.81
C THR A 369 -17.71 6.41 -11.59
N GLY A 370 -18.67 7.34 -11.84
CA GLY A 370 -18.38 8.75 -11.72
C GLY A 370 -19.63 9.61 -11.94
N ARG A 371 -19.40 10.86 -12.31
CA ARG A 371 -20.45 11.82 -12.71
C ARG A 371 -20.01 12.64 -13.92
N THR A 372 -20.96 13.10 -14.71
CA THR A 372 -20.72 14.00 -15.84
C THR A 372 -21.57 15.25 -15.75
N GLY A 373 -21.01 16.41 -16.12
CA GLY A 373 -21.71 17.63 -16.47
C GLY A 373 -21.99 17.75 -17.96
N SER A 374 -21.36 16.89 -18.78
CA SER A 374 -21.40 17.01 -20.23
C SER A 374 -22.69 16.46 -20.84
N THR A 375 -23.34 17.23 -21.67
CA THR A 375 -24.53 16.78 -22.43
C THR A 375 -24.18 15.92 -23.62
N ASN A 376 -22.93 15.93 -24.07
CA ASN A 376 -22.37 15.15 -25.18
C ASN A 376 -21.37 14.07 -24.70
N PHE A 377 -21.49 13.64 -23.44
CA PHE A 377 -20.64 12.58 -22.90
C PHE A 377 -20.65 11.32 -23.80
N PRO A 378 -19.49 10.71 -24.11
CA PRO A 378 -19.41 9.54 -24.98
C PRO A 378 -20.13 8.35 -24.38
N THR A 379 -21.28 7.97 -24.95
CA THR A 379 -22.08 6.82 -24.55
C THR A 379 -22.18 5.79 -25.68
N TYR A 380 -22.30 4.52 -25.32
CA TYR A 380 -22.46 3.43 -26.28
C TYR A 380 -23.62 2.54 -25.87
N ASN A 381 -24.54 2.26 -26.82
CA ASN A 381 -25.65 1.33 -26.62
C ASN A 381 -25.19 -0.09 -27.01
N PRO A 382 -25.02 -1.02 -26.06
CA PRO A 382 -24.59 -2.37 -26.39
C PRO A 382 -25.68 -3.23 -27.03
N GLY A 383 -26.95 -2.77 -27.03
CA GLY A 383 -28.08 -3.56 -27.53
C GLY A 383 -28.47 -4.72 -26.61
N GLY A 384 -29.19 -5.73 -27.18
CA GLY A 384 -29.44 -6.98 -26.48
C GLY A 384 -30.31 -6.87 -25.20
N GLY A 385 -31.07 -5.79 -25.02
CA GLY A 385 -31.88 -5.55 -23.82
C GLY A 385 -31.11 -4.97 -22.63
N ALA A 386 -29.83 -4.60 -22.81
CA ALA A 386 -29.09 -3.89 -21.78
C ALA A 386 -29.68 -2.50 -21.52
N TYR A 387 -29.62 -2.05 -20.27
CA TYR A 387 -30.05 -0.70 -19.92
C TYR A 387 -29.13 0.32 -20.57
N TYR A 388 -29.74 1.28 -21.28
CA TYR A 388 -29.04 2.39 -21.93
C TYR A 388 -29.83 3.68 -21.76
N GLN A 389 -29.14 4.75 -21.33
CA GLN A 389 -29.72 6.10 -21.23
C GLN A 389 -28.77 7.10 -21.89
N ARG A 390 -29.31 7.89 -22.81
CA ARG A 390 -28.54 8.85 -23.61
C ARG A 390 -28.48 10.26 -23.01
N LEU A 391 -29.37 10.60 -22.12
CA LEU A 391 -29.49 11.94 -21.56
C LEU A 391 -29.05 12.00 -20.11
N ASN A 392 -28.40 13.11 -19.78
CA ASN A 392 -27.69 13.36 -18.54
C ASN A 392 -28.61 13.50 -17.34
N ILE A 393 -28.53 12.55 -16.39
CA ILE A 393 -28.87 12.75 -14.99
C ILE A 393 -27.96 11.80 -14.19
N CYS A 394 -26.97 12.35 -13.44
CA CYS A 394 -26.04 11.56 -12.58
C CYS A 394 -26.65 10.31 -11.93
N PRO A 395 -25.90 9.21 -11.71
CA PRO A 395 -24.49 8.91 -11.90
C PRO A 395 -24.16 8.08 -13.14
N LEU A 396 -22.86 8.00 -13.51
CA LEU A 396 -22.35 7.26 -14.66
C LEU A 396 -21.72 5.94 -14.26
N TYR A 397 -21.92 4.91 -15.10
CA TYR A 397 -21.24 3.61 -14.98
C TYR A 397 -20.73 3.18 -16.36
N PHE A 398 -19.48 2.73 -16.43
CA PHE A 398 -18.85 2.30 -17.67
C PHE A 398 -18.24 0.93 -17.54
N LYS A 399 -18.31 0.16 -18.62
CA LYS A 399 -17.54 -1.07 -18.81
C LYS A 399 -16.73 -0.94 -20.08
N PHE A 400 -15.45 -1.25 -20.01
CA PHE A 400 -14.57 -1.40 -21.16
C PHE A 400 -14.02 -2.81 -21.18
N ASN A 401 -13.84 -3.37 -22.37
CA ASN A 401 -13.02 -4.56 -22.56
C ASN A 401 -11.55 -4.12 -22.58
N SER A 402 -10.72 -4.79 -21.82
CA SER A 402 -9.29 -4.49 -21.67
C SER A 402 -8.48 -4.86 -22.92
#